data_2d111182ec1447d446d44c920d839b97
#
_entry.id   2d111182ec1447d446d44c920d839b97
#
_cell.length_a   1.000
_cell.length_b   1.000
_cell.length_c   1.000
_cell.angle_alpha   90.00
_cell.angle_beta   90.00
_cell.angle_gamma   90.00
#
_symmetry.space_group_name_H-M   'P 1'
#
loop_
_entity.id
_entity.type
_entity.pdbx_description
1 polymer ?
#
loop_
_entity_poly.entity_id
_entity_poly.type
_entity_poly.pdbx_seq_one_letter_code
_entity_poly.pdbx_strand_id
1 'polypeptide(L)'
;SSAASDVYKRQDPYANAFYDDDTKYTRWNSDHTEMKPGIHERKYELDSLCYPIRLAYGYWKKTNDASPFDAQWKKAIETVLRVCKEQQRKDGNGPYSFRRTSEWAIDAVPMGGVGYKVNPVGLICSTFRPSDDATIFPFLVPSNFFAVASLRQASEMVQKITKDNVLADELLALSKEVYNALQTYAVVNHPKFGKIYAFEIDGFGSAYLSDDANVPNLLALPYLGGVDSDDAIYANTRRFVWSEYNPYFFKGSYFEGIGGHHIGTDMIWPMSLIMKALTAQD
;
A
#
# COMPACT_ATOMS: atom_id res chain seq x y z
N SER A 1 -19.95 -2.65 -3.00
CA SER A 1 -19.98 -3.60 -1.87
C SER A 1 -18.66 -4.35 -1.78
N SER A 2 -18.20 -4.69 -0.57
CA SER A 2 -16.94 -5.41 -0.34
C SER A 2 -16.87 -6.75 -1.07
N ALA A 3 -17.99 -7.47 -1.17
CA ALA A 3 -18.08 -8.75 -1.87
C ALA A 3 -17.74 -8.63 -3.37
N ALA A 4 -18.14 -7.56 -4.04
CA ALA A 4 -17.78 -7.33 -5.44
C ALA A 4 -16.26 -7.09 -5.59
N SER A 5 -15.63 -6.29 -4.71
CA SER A 5 -14.19 -6.07 -4.71
C SER A 5 -13.41 -7.38 -4.54
N ASP A 6 -13.86 -8.27 -3.65
CA ASP A 6 -13.22 -9.57 -3.43
C ASP A 6 -13.35 -10.51 -4.65
N VAL A 7 -14.46 -10.45 -5.37
CA VAL A 7 -14.65 -11.21 -6.62
C VAL A 7 -13.65 -10.77 -7.68
N TYR A 8 -13.51 -9.45 -7.91
CA TYR A 8 -12.59 -8.92 -8.91
C TYR A 8 -11.12 -9.17 -8.57
N LYS A 9 -10.73 -9.04 -7.31
CA LYS A 9 -9.36 -9.33 -6.86
C LYS A 9 -8.95 -10.81 -7.04
N ARG A 10 -9.91 -11.74 -7.02
CA ARG A 10 -9.64 -13.14 -7.37
C ARG A 10 -9.34 -13.33 -8.85
N GLN A 11 -9.96 -12.52 -9.72
CA GLN A 11 -9.72 -12.59 -11.16
C GLN A 11 -8.33 -12.04 -11.51
N ASP A 12 -7.97 -10.88 -10.96
CA ASP A 12 -6.63 -10.33 -11.10
C ASP A 12 -6.23 -9.48 -9.86
N PRO A 13 -5.39 -10.03 -8.99
CA PRO A 13 -4.96 -9.32 -7.78
C PRO A 13 -4.00 -8.15 -8.05
N TYR A 14 -3.49 -8.04 -9.29
CA TYR A 14 -2.59 -6.97 -9.70
C TYR A 14 -3.31 -5.77 -10.32
N ALA A 15 -4.62 -5.86 -10.56
CA ALA A 15 -5.39 -4.76 -11.09
C ALA A 15 -5.86 -3.82 -9.97
N ASN A 16 -5.86 -2.51 -10.22
CA ASN A 16 -6.37 -1.49 -9.31
C ASN A 16 -7.78 -1.04 -9.67
N ALA A 17 -8.22 -1.19 -10.93
CA ALA A 17 -9.55 -0.78 -11.36
C ALA A 17 -10.24 -1.84 -12.22
N PHE A 18 -11.55 -2.01 -12.02
CA PHE A 18 -12.38 -3.00 -12.67
C PHE A 18 -13.66 -2.37 -13.20
N TYR A 19 -14.22 -2.95 -14.28
CA TYR A 19 -15.60 -2.72 -14.69
C TYR A 19 -16.55 -3.64 -13.89
N ASP A 20 -17.82 -3.32 -13.91
CA ASP A 20 -18.89 -4.13 -13.31
C ASP A 20 -19.33 -5.29 -14.22
N ASP A 21 -18.82 -5.36 -15.44
CA ASP A 21 -19.04 -6.42 -16.42
C ASP A 21 -17.72 -6.94 -17.02
N ASP A 22 -17.83 -7.94 -17.89
CA ASP A 22 -16.70 -8.55 -18.60
C ASP A 22 -16.32 -7.76 -19.88
N THR A 23 -16.41 -6.44 -19.89
CA THR A 23 -16.01 -5.64 -21.05
C THR A 23 -14.56 -5.93 -21.44
N LYS A 24 -14.32 -6.05 -22.76
CA LYS A 24 -12.99 -6.28 -23.30
C LYS A 24 -12.28 -4.99 -23.67
N TYR A 25 -12.99 -3.87 -23.65
CA TYR A 25 -12.45 -2.59 -24.05
C TYR A 25 -12.17 -1.70 -22.83
N THR A 26 -10.97 -1.19 -22.77
CA THR A 26 -10.56 -0.11 -21.88
C THR A 26 -9.66 0.86 -22.64
N ARG A 27 -9.64 2.15 -22.25
CA ARG A 27 -8.70 3.13 -22.80
C ARG A 27 -7.24 2.74 -22.59
N TRP A 28 -6.97 1.79 -21.70
CA TRP A 28 -5.64 1.31 -21.33
C TRP A 28 -5.25 0.00 -22.02
N ASN A 29 -5.97 -0.41 -23.07
CA ASN A 29 -5.64 -1.64 -23.82
C ASN A 29 -4.24 -1.63 -24.47
N SER A 30 -3.63 -0.46 -24.61
CA SER A 30 -2.24 -0.31 -25.10
C SER A 30 -1.18 -0.53 -24.04
N ASP A 31 -1.57 -0.70 -22.77
CA ASP A 31 -0.62 -1.00 -21.70
C ASP A 31 0.04 -2.36 -21.94
N HIS A 32 1.35 -2.42 -21.75
CA HIS A 32 2.11 -3.66 -21.82
C HIS A 32 2.06 -4.38 -20.47
N THR A 33 0.95 -5.03 -20.21
CA THR A 33 0.67 -5.89 -19.04
C THR A 33 -0.37 -6.93 -19.46
N GLU A 34 -0.61 -7.95 -18.63
CA GLU A 34 -1.59 -9.00 -18.91
C GLU A 34 -3.03 -8.50 -18.64
N MET A 35 -3.58 -7.74 -19.60
CA MET A 35 -4.97 -7.26 -19.50
C MET A 35 -5.97 -8.40 -19.72
N LYS A 36 -6.98 -8.50 -18.85
CA LYS A 36 -8.07 -9.48 -18.91
C LYS A 36 -9.40 -8.77 -19.07
N PRO A 37 -10.45 -9.45 -19.62
CA PRO A 37 -11.81 -8.89 -19.63
C PRO A 37 -12.25 -8.46 -18.23
N GLY A 38 -12.98 -7.36 -18.12
CA GLY A 38 -13.42 -6.78 -16.85
C GLY A 38 -12.38 -5.91 -16.13
N ILE A 39 -11.11 -5.90 -16.57
CA ILE A 39 -10.08 -5.02 -16.02
C ILE A 39 -10.13 -3.68 -16.71
N HIS A 40 -10.27 -2.60 -15.95
CA HIS A 40 -10.13 -1.24 -16.45
C HIS A 40 -8.66 -0.83 -16.51
N GLU A 41 -7.90 -1.02 -15.42
CA GLU A 41 -6.48 -0.69 -15.32
C GLU A 41 -5.75 -1.70 -14.43
N ARG A 42 -4.50 -2.01 -14.79
CA ARG A 42 -3.72 -3.05 -14.11
C ARG A 42 -2.44 -2.49 -13.51
N LYS A 43 -2.52 -1.37 -12.80
CA LYS A 43 -1.44 -0.85 -11.95
C LYS A 43 -1.43 -1.58 -10.62
N TYR A 44 -0.32 -2.23 -10.28
CA TYR A 44 -0.20 -2.95 -9.01
C TYR A 44 0.17 -2.01 -7.87
N GLU A 45 -0.74 -1.91 -6.94
CA GLU A 45 -0.63 -1.21 -5.68
C GLU A 45 -0.85 -2.19 -4.53
N LEU A 46 0.09 -2.25 -3.58
CA LEU A 46 -0.02 -3.16 -2.44
C LEU A 46 -1.25 -2.85 -1.57
N ASP A 47 -1.58 -1.59 -1.41
CA ASP A 47 -2.72 -1.14 -0.62
C ASP A 47 -4.07 -1.53 -1.24
N SER A 48 -4.14 -1.67 -2.55
CA SER A 48 -5.32 -2.23 -3.25
C SER A 48 -5.70 -3.64 -2.76
N LEU A 49 -4.75 -4.42 -2.24
CA LEU A 49 -5.01 -5.71 -1.59
C LEU A 49 -5.44 -5.56 -0.13
N CYS A 50 -5.07 -4.46 0.52
CA CYS A 50 -5.29 -4.22 1.94
C CYS A 50 -6.66 -3.61 2.24
N TYR A 51 -7.14 -2.69 1.42
CA TYR A 51 -8.41 -2.00 1.63
C TYR A 51 -9.64 -2.92 1.74
N PRO A 52 -9.81 -3.95 0.88
CA PRO A 52 -10.92 -4.91 1.04
C PRO A 52 -10.87 -5.64 2.38
N ILE A 53 -9.68 -6.03 2.84
CA ILE A 53 -9.51 -6.70 4.13
C ILE A 53 -9.90 -5.76 5.28
N ARG A 54 -9.42 -4.51 5.27
CA ARG A 54 -9.78 -3.51 6.27
C ARG A 54 -11.28 -3.28 6.33
N LEU A 55 -11.95 -3.14 5.17
CA LEU A 55 -13.40 -2.96 5.09
C LEU A 55 -14.14 -4.18 5.64
N ALA A 56 -13.76 -5.38 5.21
CA ALA A 56 -14.33 -6.64 5.68
C ALA A 56 -14.18 -6.81 7.20
N TYR A 57 -12.99 -6.54 7.72
CA TYR A 57 -12.71 -6.60 9.15
C TYR A 57 -13.56 -5.60 9.94
N GLY A 58 -13.63 -4.34 9.50
CA GLY A 58 -14.43 -3.30 10.12
C GLY A 58 -15.93 -3.64 10.13
N TYR A 59 -16.45 -4.18 9.02
CA TYR A 59 -17.83 -4.67 8.93
C TYR A 59 -18.08 -5.77 9.94
N TRP A 60 -17.26 -6.83 9.91
CA TRP A 60 -17.39 -7.97 10.81
C TRP A 60 -17.33 -7.56 12.29
N LYS A 61 -16.35 -6.74 12.67
CA LYS A 61 -16.20 -6.27 14.07
C LYS A 61 -17.39 -5.44 14.53
N LYS A 62 -18.01 -4.66 13.63
CA LYS A 62 -19.14 -3.79 13.98
C LYS A 62 -20.48 -4.52 14.01
N THR A 63 -20.69 -5.48 13.11
CA THR A 63 -21.98 -6.16 12.94
C THR A 63 -22.01 -7.54 13.57
N ASN A 64 -20.87 -8.16 13.80
CA ASN A 64 -20.68 -9.57 14.14
C ASN A 64 -21.31 -10.53 13.10
N ASP A 65 -21.55 -10.04 11.87
CA ASP A 65 -22.09 -10.83 10.76
C ASP A 65 -20.94 -11.45 9.94
N ALA A 66 -20.86 -12.77 9.94
CA ALA A 66 -19.89 -13.55 9.19
C ALA A 66 -20.42 -14.06 7.84
N SER A 67 -21.70 -13.84 7.53
CA SER A 67 -22.35 -14.42 6.35
C SER A 67 -21.73 -14.04 5.00
N PRO A 68 -21.12 -12.85 4.81
CA PRO A 68 -20.44 -12.52 3.55
C PRO A 68 -19.10 -13.23 3.34
N PHE A 69 -18.52 -13.86 4.38
CA PHE A 69 -17.15 -14.41 4.35
C PHE A 69 -17.18 -15.92 4.08
N ASP A 70 -17.56 -16.25 2.87
CA ASP A 70 -17.71 -17.61 2.36
C ASP A 70 -16.39 -18.21 1.81
N ALA A 71 -16.49 -19.34 1.13
CA ALA A 71 -15.34 -20.00 0.50
C ALA A 71 -14.68 -19.12 -0.60
N GLN A 72 -15.45 -18.24 -1.25
CA GLN A 72 -14.92 -17.33 -2.26
C GLN A 72 -14.09 -16.23 -1.61
N TRP A 73 -14.57 -15.67 -0.50
CA TRP A 73 -13.78 -14.72 0.30
C TRP A 73 -12.48 -15.35 0.80
N LYS A 74 -12.54 -16.59 1.33
CA LYS A 74 -11.32 -17.31 1.74
C LYS A 74 -10.34 -17.45 0.58
N LYS A 75 -10.81 -17.78 -0.62
CA LYS A 75 -9.96 -17.88 -1.82
C LYS A 75 -9.32 -16.55 -2.21
N ALA A 76 -9.99 -15.42 -1.99
CA ALA A 76 -9.40 -14.10 -2.18
C ALA A 76 -8.26 -13.86 -1.18
N ILE A 77 -8.44 -14.22 0.10
CA ILE A 77 -7.38 -14.10 1.12
C ILE A 77 -6.16 -14.97 0.80
N GLU A 78 -6.35 -16.21 0.36
CA GLU A 78 -5.27 -17.09 -0.12
C GLU A 78 -4.51 -16.44 -1.29
N THR A 79 -5.24 -15.79 -2.20
CA THR A 79 -4.65 -15.08 -3.34
C THR A 79 -3.83 -13.88 -2.90
N VAL A 80 -4.34 -13.08 -1.95
CA VAL A 80 -3.61 -11.95 -1.36
C VAL A 80 -2.31 -12.43 -0.71
N LEU A 81 -2.37 -13.49 0.10
CA LEU A 81 -1.18 -14.06 0.74
C LEU A 81 -0.13 -14.50 -0.29
N ARG A 82 -0.56 -15.19 -1.36
CA ARG A 82 0.32 -15.63 -2.45
C ARG A 82 0.99 -14.43 -3.11
N VAL A 83 0.24 -13.40 -3.50
CA VAL A 83 0.79 -12.19 -4.16
C VAL A 83 1.76 -11.46 -3.24
N CYS A 84 1.44 -11.32 -1.96
CA CYS A 84 2.36 -10.70 -1.01
C CYS A 84 3.70 -11.45 -0.94
N LYS A 85 3.65 -12.80 -0.90
CA LYS A 85 4.86 -13.65 -0.92
C LYS A 85 5.64 -13.52 -2.25
N GLU A 86 4.95 -13.53 -3.39
CA GLU A 86 5.57 -13.32 -4.72
C GLU A 86 6.27 -11.95 -4.79
N GLN A 87 5.64 -10.92 -4.26
CA GLN A 87 6.16 -9.54 -4.28
C GLN A 87 7.18 -9.24 -3.18
N GLN A 88 7.48 -10.17 -2.27
CA GLN A 88 8.71 -10.09 -1.47
C GLN A 88 9.97 -10.30 -2.35
N ARG A 89 9.81 -10.85 -3.55
CA ARG A 89 10.88 -11.04 -4.56
C ARG A 89 12.08 -11.85 -4.06
N LYS A 90 11.86 -12.79 -3.15
CA LYS A 90 12.91 -13.68 -2.63
C LYS A 90 13.47 -14.60 -3.71
N ASP A 91 12.60 -15.04 -4.64
CA ASP A 91 12.92 -15.99 -5.71
C ASP A 91 12.88 -15.36 -7.12
N GLY A 92 12.98 -14.02 -7.22
CA GLY A 92 12.95 -13.27 -8.49
C GLY A 92 11.92 -12.15 -8.49
N ASN A 93 11.70 -11.52 -9.64
CA ASN A 93 10.85 -10.33 -9.76
C ASN A 93 9.34 -10.59 -9.63
N GLY A 94 8.92 -11.86 -9.53
CA GLY A 94 7.51 -12.26 -9.59
C GLY A 94 6.93 -12.16 -11.01
N PRO A 95 5.64 -12.49 -11.18
CA PRO A 95 4.99 -12.59 -12.50
C PRO A 95 4.51 -11.26 -13.05
N TYR A 96 4.53 -10.18 -12.28
CA TYR A 96 3.97 -8.89 -12.65
C TYR A 96 4.98 -7.99 -13.35
N SER A 97 4.52 -7.38 -14.43
CA SER A 97 5.20 -6.25 -15.06
C SER A 97 4.20 -5.28 -15.66
N PHE A 98 4.58 -4.01 -15.73
CA PHE A 98 3.74 -2.97 -16.30
C PHE A 98 4.58 -1.92 -17.03
N ARG A 99 4.21 -1.63 -18.29
CA ARG A 99 4.74 -0.52 -19.08
C ARG A 99 3.60 0.19 -19.77
N ARG A 100 3.69 1.49 -19.81
CA ARG A 100 2.76 2.38 -20.53
C ARG A 100 3.58 3.35 -21.38
N THR A 101 3.16 3.59 -22.61
CA THR A 101 3.69 4.72 -23.39
C THR A 101 2.94 5.98 -22.93
N SER A 102 3.65 6.84 -22.24
CA SER A 102 3.11 8.09 -21.67
C SER A 102 4.16 9.18 -21.74
N GLU A 103 3.72 10.43 -21.83
CA GLU A 103 4.59 11.61 -21.67
C GLU A 103 4.97 11.84 -20.21
N TRP A 104 4.30 11.18 -19.27
CA TRP A 104 4.52 11.26 -17.84
C TRP A 104 5.40 10.10 -17.37
N ALA A 105 6.63 10.40 -16.98
CA ALA A 105 7.58 9.37 -16.54
C ALA A 105 7.05 8.56 -15.33
N ILE A 106 6.21 9.17 -14.50
CA ILE A 106 5.59 8.55 -13.32
C ILE A 106 4.49 7.52 -13.66
N ASP A 107 4.01 7.51 -14.90
CA ASP A 107 2.96 6.58 -15.37
C ASP A 107 3.50 5.19 -15.77
N ALA A 108 4.82 5.04 -15.82
CA ALA A 108 5.46 3.82 -16.30
C ALA A 108 6.48 3.28 -15.28
N VAL A 109 6.46 1.97 -15.09
CA VAL A 109 7.41 1.28 -14.20
C VAL A 109 8.76 1.14 -14.92
N PRO A 110 9.88 1.60 -14.32
CA PRO A 110 11.20 1.50 -14.93
C PRO A 110 11.69 0.06 -15.07
N MET A 111 12.88 -0.12 -15.66
CA MET A 111 13.56 -1.41 -15.80
C MET A 111 12.72 -2.48 -16.50
N GLY A 112 12.11 -2.10 -17.63
CA GLY A 112 11.28 -3.03 -18.41
C GLY A 112 9.93 -3.37 -17.77
N GLY A 113 9.48 -2.57 -16.81
CA GLY A 113 8.18 -2.74 -16.18
C GLY A 113 8.21 -3.50 -14.87
N VAL A 114 9.38 -3.83 -14.34
CA VAL A 114 9.51 -4.59 -13.07
C VAL A 114 9.94 -3.70 -11.89
N GLY A 115 10.32 -2.45 -12.15
CA GLY A 115 10.88 -1.54 -11.15
C GLY A 115 12.35 -1.78 -10.87
N TYR A 116 12.97 -0.89 -10.11
CA TYR A 116 14.37 -1.03 -9.72
C TYR A 116 14.58 -2.28 -8.85
N LYS A 117 15.82 -2.81 -8.92
CA LYS A 117 16.20 -3.98 -8.13
C LYS A 117 16.10 -3.69 -6.63
N VAL A 118 15.60 -4.65 -5.89
CA VAL A 118 15.56 -4.65 -4.43
C VAL A 118 16.47 -5.72 -3.84
N ASN A 119 16.93 -5.48 -2.60
CA ASN A 119 17.42 -6.55 -1.74
C ASN A 119 16.21 -7.14 -1.00
N PRO A 120 15.88 -8.44 -1.16
CA PRO A 120 14.68 -9.03 -0.57
C PRO A 120 14.85 -9.23 0.94
N VAL A 121 14.57 -8.18 1.69
CA VAL A 121 14.71 -8.12 3.17
C VAL A 121 13.45 -8.52 3.93
N GLY A 122 12.44 -9.04 3.24
CA GLY A 122 11.16 -9.44 3.84
C GLY A 122 10.02 -8.45 3.63
N LEU A 123 10.28 -7.28 3.02
CA LEU A 123 9.26 -6.33 2.62
C LEU A 123 8.59 -6.74 1.31
N ILE A 124 7.41 -6.17 1.06
CA ILE A 124 6.58 -6.44 -0.12
C ILE A 124 6.71 -5.25 -1.08
N CYS A 125 7.06 -5.52 -2.34
CA CYS A 125 7.11 -4.49 -3.38
C CYS A 125 5.71 -3.97 -3.71
N SER A 126 5.62 -2.67 -3.97
CA SER A 126 4.53 -2.02 -4.68
C SER A 126 5.11 -1.30 -5.88
N THR A 127 4.57 -1.52 -7.07
CA THR A 127 5.09 -0.85 -8.28
C THR A 127 4.53 0.54 -8.45
N PHE A 128 3.34 0.78 -7.88
CA PHE A 128 2.68 2.07 -7.87
C PHE A 128 2.36 2.50 -6.43
N ARG A 129 2.28 3.81 -6.25
CA ARG A 129 1.77 4.49 -5.07
C ARG A 129 0.25 4.60 -5.15
N PRO A 130 -0.45 4.86 -4.04
CA PRO A 130 -1.89 5.14 -4.06
C PRO A 130 -2.27 6.40 -4.85
N SER A 131 -1.30 7.17 -5.33
CA SER A 131 -1.46 8.30 -6.25
C SER A 131 -1.41 7.93 -7.73
N ASP A 132 -1.37 6.63 -8.09
CA ASP A 132 -1.11 6.12 -9.43
C ASP A 132 0.32 6.33 -9.99
N ASP A 133 1.21 6.91 -9.20
CA ASP A 133 2.59 7.16 -9.61
C ASP A 133 3.47 5.94 -9.35
N ALA A 134 4.36 5.63 -10.28
CA ALA A 134 5.36 4.57 -10.09
C ALA A 134 6.28 4.88 -8.91
N THR A 135 6.57 3.86 -8.10
CA THR A 135 7.54 3.99 -7.00
C THR A 135 8.96 4.19 -7.52
N ILE A 136 9.75 5.00 -6.82
CA ILE A 136 11.19 5.13 -7.05
C ILE A 136 11.89 3.88 -6.49
N PHE A 137 11.68 3.60 -5.21
CA PHE A 137 12.13 2.35 -4.59
C PHE A 137 10.93 1.45 -4.32
N PRO A 138 10.96 0.18 -4.77
CA PRO A 138 9.77 -0.67 -4.78
C PRO A 138 9.18 -1.00 -3.40
N PHE A 139 9.92 -0.85 -2.31
CA PHE A 139 9.36 -1.02 -0.96
C PHE A 139 8.74 0.28 -0.46
N LEU A 140 7.47 0.49 -0.80
CA LEU A 140 6.66 1.60 -0.29
C LEU A 140 6.31 1.33 1.18
N VAL A 141 6.93 2.09 2.08
CA VAL A 141 6.89 1.84 3.52
C VAL A 141 5.49 1.97 4.12
N PRO A 142 4.70 3.03 3.83
CA PRO A 142 3.35 3.13 4.39
C PRO A 142 2.42 2.01 3.91
N SER A 143 2.52 1.54 2.67
CA SER A 143 1.75 0.39 2.18
C SER A 143 2.18 -0.92 2.86
N ASN A 144 3.47 -1.08 3.19
CA ASN A 144 3.94 -2.23 3.97
C ASN A 144 3.40 -2.22 5.41
N PHE A 145 3.34 -1.07 6.09
CA PHE A 145 2.67 -0.96 7.38
C PHE A 145 1.18 -1.29 7.30
N PHE A 146 0.52 -0.84 6.24
CA PHE A 146 -0.89 -1.18 6.01
C PHE A 146 -1.07 -2.68 5.73
N ALA A 147 -0.15 -3.32 5.01
CA ALA A 147 -0.13 -4.77 4.82
C ALA A 147 0.05 -5.53 6.14
N VAL A 148 0.92 -5.08 7.05
CA VAL A 148 1.07 -5.65 8.40
C VAL A 148 -0.26 -5.67 9.14
N ALA A 149 -0.97 -4.54 9.18
CA ALA A 149 -2.27 -4.43 9.84
C ALA A 149 -3.32 -5.33 9.16
N SER A 150 -3.39 -5.30 7.83
CA SER A 150 -4.37 -6.07 7.05
C SER A 150 -4.15 -7.58 7.14
N LEU A 151 -2.91 -8.06 7.07
CA LEU A 151 -2.59 -9.48 7.23
C LEU A 151 -2.94 -9.99 8.63
N ARG A 152 -2.72 -9.19 9.68
CA ARG A 152 -3.14 -9.51 11.05
C ARG A 152 -4.66 -9.60 11.16
N GLN A 153 -5.39 -8.65 10.55
CA GLN A 153 -6.85 -8.64 10.50
C GLN A 153 -7.39 -9.87 9.74
N ALA A 154 -6.81 -10.19 8.58
CA ALA A 154 -7.17 -11.36 7.80
C ALA A 154 -6.93 -12.66 8.58
N SER A 155 -5.79 -12.78 9.29
CA SER A 155 -5.47 -13.92 10.15
C SER A 155 -6.56 -14.13 11.20
N GLU A 156 -6.97 -13.06 11.92
CA GLU A 156 -8.05 -13.15 12.92
C GLU A 156 -9.37 -13.59 12.30
N MET A 157 -9.75 -13.02 11.16
CA MET A 157 -10.99 -13.39 10.46
C MET A 157 -10.96 -14.84 9.99
N VAL A 158 -9.88 -15.29 9.35
CA VAL A 158 -9.72 -16.67 8.88
C VAL A 158 -9.82 -17.64 10.06
N GLN A 159 -9.11 -17.37 11.15
CA GLN A 159 -9.15 -18.22 12.35
C GLN A 159 -10.55 -18.30 12.95
N LYS A 160 -11.24 -17.17 13.09
CA LYS A 160 -12.53 -17.09 13.79
C LYS A 160 -13.71 -17.55 12.93
N ILE A 161 -13.68 -17.28 11.62
CA ILE A 161 -14.80 -17.50 10.72
C ILE A 161 -14.66 -18.86 10.00
N THR A 162 -13.54 -19.06 9.30
CA THR A 162 -13.33 -20.26 8.47
C THR A 162 -12.69 -21.42 9.23
N LYS A 163 -12.17 -21.18 10.44
CA LYS A 163 -11.46 -22.15 11.28
C LYS A 163 -10.20 -22.76 10.63
N ASP A 164 -9.65 -22.11 9.62
CA ASP A 164 -8.41 -22.53 8.97
C ASP A 164 -7.20 -21.95 9.74
N ASN A 165 -6.72 -22.70 10.71
CA ASN A 165 -5.60 -22.27 11.53
C ASN A 165 -4.28 -22.22 10.73
N VAL A 166 -4.11 -23.06 9.71
CA VAL A 166 -2.88 -23.08 8.90
C VAL A 166 -2.76 -21.78 8.12
N LEU A 167 -3.83 -21.40 7.39
CA LEU A 167 -3.84 -20.13 6.65
C LEU A 167 -3.71 -18.92 7.60
N ALA A 168 -4.38 -18.97 8.75
CA ALA A 168 -4.29 -17.90 9.75
C ALA A 168 -2.86 -17.70 10.27
N ASP A 169 -2.16 -18.79 10.58
CA ASP A 169 -0.78 -18.77 11.05
C ASP A 169 0.19 -18.25 9.96
N GLU A 170 -0.02 -18.62 8.70
CA GLU A 170 0.78 -18.11 7.57
C GLU A 170 0.62 -16.60 7.38
N LEU A 171 -0.62 -16.10 7.45
CA LEU A 171 -0.91 -14.66 7.39
C LEU A 171 -0.24 -13.90 8.53
N LEU A 172 -0.34 -14.43 9.75
CA LEU A 172 0.28 -13.83 10.93
C LEU A 172 1.80 -13.85 10.87
N ALA A 173 2.38 -14.95 10.38
CA ALA A 173 3.82 -15.10 10.19
C ALA A 173 4.36 -14.06 9.20
N LEU A 174 3.69 -13.89 8.05
CA LEU A 174 4.06 -12.88 7.07
C LEU A 174 3.92 -11.46 7.64
N SER A 175 2.82 -11.17 8.37
CA SER A 175 2.65 -9.88 9.05
C SER A 175 3.82 -9.55 9.97
N LYS A 176 4.26 -10.52 10.78
CA LYS A 176 5.40 -10.36 11.70
C LYS A 176 6.73 -10.17 10.94
N GLU A 177 6.93 -10.92 9.88
CA GLU A 177 8.14 -10.79 9.05
C GLU A 177 8.24 -9.37 8.46
N VAL A 178 7.16 -8.88 7.83
CA VAL A 178 7.13 -7.54 7.25
C VAL A 178 7.33 -6.47 8.32
N TYR A 179 6.70 -6.60 9.49
CA TYR A 179 6.87 -5.65 10.58
C TYR A 179 8.33 -5.59 11.06
N ASN A 180 8.97 -6.73 11.26
CA ASN A 180 10.38 -6.78 11.68
C ASN A 180 11.30 -6.16 10.62
N ALA A 181 11.02 -6.41 9.35
CA ALA A 181 11.76 -5.80 8.25
C ALA A 181 11.59 -4.27 8.20
N LEU A 182 10.38 -3.76 8.44
CA LEU A 182 10.12 -2.32 8.55
C LEU A 182 10.94 -1.68 9.68
N GLN A 183 10.96 -2.29 10.86
CA GLN A 183 11.72 -1.77 12.00
C GLN A 183 13.22 -1.79 11.75
N THR A 184 13.70 -2.73 10.96
CA THR A 184 15.14 -2.91 10.68
C THR A 184 15.63 -2.00 9.55
N TYR A 185 14.84 -1.88 8.47
CA TYR A 185 15.33 -1.30 7.22
C TYR A 185 14.65 0.03 6.84
N ALA A 186 13.45 0.33 7.37
CA ALA A 186 12.72 1.54 7.02
C ALA A 186 12.97 2.73 7.97
N VAL A 187 13.69 2.51 9.07
CA VAL A 187 14.03 3.56 10.03
C VAL A 187 15.36 4.20 9.64
N VAL A 188 15.36 5.52 9.46
CA VAL A 188 16.54 6.31 9.12
C VAL A 188 16.78 7.41 10.16
N ASN A 189 18.05 7.80 10.37
CA ASN A 189 18.40 8.92 11.22
C ASN A 189 18.41 10.23 10.42
N HIS A 190 17.44 11.09 10.68
CA HIS A 190 17.40 12.42 10.09
C HIS A 190 18.09 13.45 11.01
N PRO A 191 19.00 14.34 10.50
CA PRO A 191 19.77 15.24 11.34
C PRO A 191 18.94 16.14 12.27
N LYS A 192 17.76 16.56 11.83
CA LYS A 192 16.87 17.46 12.56
C LYS A 192 15.80 16.74 13.39
N PHE A 193 15.29 15.62 12.92
CA PHE A 193 14.12 14.95 13.52
C PHE A 193 14.47 13.70 14.32
N GLY A 194 15.71 13.22 14.25
CA GLY A 194 16.11 11.95 14.84
C GLY A 194 15.64 10.75 13.98
N LYS A 195 15.27 9.64 14.62
CA LYS A 195 14.76 8.48 13.89
C LYS A 195 13.40 8.77 13.29
N ILE A 196 13.26 8.56 11.98
CA ILE A 196 12.00 8.67 11.22
C ILE A 196 11.82 7.46 10.33
N TYR A 197 10.60 7.19 9.88
CA TYR A 197 10.34 6.23 8.80
C TYR A 197 10.60 6.89 7.45
N ALA A 198 11.29 6.16 6.55
CA ALA A 198 11.42 6.53 5.15
C ALA A 198 10.09 6.30 4.41
N PHE A 199 9.88 6.98 3.28
CA PHE A 199 8.70 6.78 2.44
C PHE A 199 8.86 5.55 1.54
N GLU A 200 10.01 5.43 0.87
CA GLU A 200 10.37 4.28 0.04
C GLU A 200 11.80 3.84 0.33
N ILE A 201 12.07 2.54 0.23
CA ILE A 201 13.41 1.97 0.36
C ILE A 201 13.63 0.84 -0.66
N ASP A 202 14.91 0.49 -0.88
CA ASP A 202 15.33 -0.61 -1.78
C ASP A 202 15.87 -1.85 -1.05
N GLY A 203 16.08 -1.78 0.26
CA GLY A 203 16.71 -2.83 1.05
C GLY A 203 18.24 -2.92 0.94
N PHE A 204 18.87 -2.13 0.04
CA PHE A 204 20.34 -2.00 -0.05
C PHE A 204 20.89 -0.86 0.81
N GLY A 205 20.02 -0.08 1.44
CA GLY A 205 20.38 1.06 2.27
C GLY A 205 20.00 2.41 1.65
N SER A 206 19.40 2.45 0.44
CA SER A 206 18.85 3.67 -0.13
C SER A 206 17.47 3.94 0.46
N ALA A 207 17.19 5.23 0.71
CA ALA A 207 15.91 5.67 1.26
C ALA A 207 15.47 6.98 0.59
N TYR A 208 14.19 7.04 0.23
CA TYR A 208 13.54 8.26 -0.23
C TYR A 208 12.76 8.87 0.92
N LEU A 209 13.15 10.09 1.30
CA LEU A 209 12.56 10.83 2.42
C LEU A 209 11.54 11.83 1.88
N SER A 210 10.29 11.48 1.98
CA SER A 210 9.15 12.24 1.50
C SER A 210 7.88 11.79 2.21
N ASP A 211 6.76 12.38 1.85
CA ASP A 211 5.42 11.84 2.06
C ASP A 211 4.50 12.38 0.96
N ASP A 212 3.44 11.65 0.67
CA ASP A 212 2.40 11.98 -0.30
C ASP A 212 1.07 12.10 0.44
N ALA A 213 0.17 12.93 -0.06
CA ALA A 213 -1.15 13.10 0.58
C ALA A 213 -2.10 11.91 0.39
N ASN A 214 -1.85 11.05 -0.61
CA ASN A 214 -2.69 9.88 -0.86
C ASN A 214 -2.43 8.78 0.17
N VAL A 215 -3.50 8.22 0.71
CA VAL A 215 -3.45 7.19 1.76
C VAL A 215 -3.41 5.80 1.11
N PRO A 216 -2.50 4.91 1.52
CA PRO A 216 -1.56 4.98 2.66
C PRO A 216 -0.38 5.92 2.46
N ASN A 217 -0.11 6.72 3.48
CA ASN A 217 1.05 7.59 3.59
C ASN A 217 1.64 7.53 5.01
N LEU A 218 2.78 8.16 5.24
CA LEU A 218 3.43 8.14 6.55
C LEU A 218 2.61 8.86 7.63
N LEU A 219 1.90 9.91 7.24
CA LEU A 219 1.03 10.65 8.16
C LEU A 219 -0.13 9.79 8.68
N ALA A 220 -0.66 8.89 7.85
CA ALA A 220 -1.83 8.07 8.14
C ALA A 220 -1.52 6.77 8.91
N LEU A 221 -0.27 6.47 9.26
CA LEU A 221 0.12 5.17 9.84
C LEU A 221 -0.73 4.73 11.05
N PRO A 222 -1.02 5.59 12.06
CA PRO A 222 -1.89 5.18 13.17
C PRO A 222 -3.34 4.94 12.75
N TYR A 223 -3.86 5.77 11.85
CA TYR A 223 -5.20 5.60 11.30
C TYR A 223 -5.38 4.25 10.59
N LEU A 224 -4.33 3.75 9.93
CA LEU A 224 -4.31 2.46 9.26
C LEU A 224 -4.03 1.28 10.20
N GLY A 225 -3.63 1.55 11.45
CA GLY A 225 -3.25 0.53 12.43
C GLY A 225 -1.85 -0.06 12.18
N GLY A 226 -1.01 0.68 11.45
CA GLY A 226 0.38 0.27 11.15
C GLY A 226 1.33 0.50 12.32
N VAL A 227 1.11 1.57 13.08
CA VAL A 227 1.86 1.91 14.30
C VAL A 227 0.91 2.42 15.37
N ASP A 228 1.34 2.43 16.63
CA ASP A 228 0.61 3.08 17.70
C ASP A 228 0.76 4.59 17.63
N SER A 229 -0.24 5.34 18.09
CA SER A 229 -0.23 6.80 18.01
C SER A 229 0.86 7.46 18.86
N ASP A 230 1.35 6.76 19.88
CA ASP A 230 2.43 7.19 20.79
C ASP A 230 3.82 6.67 20.38
N ASP A 231 3.94 6.00 19.21
CA ASP A 231 5.23 5.56 18.67
C ASP A 231 6.17 6.75 18.46
N ALA A 232 7.34 6.71 19.11
CA ALA A 232 8.30 7.82 19.10
C ALA A 232 8.89 8.09 17.71
N ILE A 233 9.06 7.06 16.89
CA ILE A 233 9.56 7.20 15.50
C ILE A 233 8.47 7.82 14.64
N TYR A 234 7.21 7.41 14.84
CA TYR A 234 6.08 8.04 14.18
C TYR A 234 5.93 9.51 14.56
N ALA A 235 6.05 9.85 15.85
CA ALA A 235 5.98 11.26 16.29
C ALA A 235 7.04 12.13 15.60
N ASN A 236 8.26 11.62 15.44
CA ASN A 236 9.31 12.28 14.67
C ASN A 236 8.97 12.37 13.17
N THR A 237 8.48 11.26 12.59
CA THR A 237 8.06 11.18 11.18
C THR A 237 6.95 12.18 10.90
N ARG A 238 5.94 12.28 11.78
CA ARG A 238 4.85 13.24 11.68
C ARG A 238 5.36 14.69 11.63
N ARG A 239 6.38 15.04 12.44
CA ARG A 239 7.01 16.37 12.40
C ARG A 239 7.79 16.59 11.12
N PHE A 240 8.47 15.55 10.63
CA PHE A 240 9.22 15.61 9.37
C PHE A 240 8.28 15.83 8.18
N VAL A 241 7.24 15.02 8.00
CA VAL A 241 6.35 15.09 6.83
C VAL A 241 5.56 16.40 6.79
N TRP A 242 5.33 17.03 7.96
CA TRP A 242 4.68 18.34 8.09
C TRP A 242 5.69 19.46 8.24
N SER A 243 6.71 19.48 7.39
CA SER A 243 7.76 20.49 7.38
C SER A 243 8.36 20.65 5.99
N GLU A 244 9.13 21.72 5.79
CA GLU A 244 9.85 22.01 4.55
C GLU A 244 10.91 20.95 4.16
N TYR A 245 11.17 19.98 5.03
CA TYR A 245 12.04 18.83 4.72
C TYR A 245 11.32 17.73 3.95
N ASN A 246 9.98 17.75 3.90
CA ASN A 246 9.21 16.97 2.95
C ASN A 246 9.05 17.77 1.65
N PRO A 247 9.54 17.28 0.48
CA PRO A 247 9.46 17.98 -0.79
C PRO A 247 8.04 18.37 -1.24
N TYR A 248 7.03 17.68 -0.73
CA TYR A 248 5.62 17.91 -1.05
C TYR A 248 4.84 18.61 0.06
N PHE A 249 5.52 19.14 1.05
CA PHE A 249 4.91 20.06 2.00
C PHE A 249 4.91 21.47 1.42
N PHE A 250 3.74 22.05 1.27
CA PHE A 250 3.55 23.38 0.71
C PHE A 250 2.89 24.32 1.72
N LYS A 251 3.28 25.58 1.65
CA LYS A 251 2.74 26.62 2.53
C LYS A 251 2.29 27.80 1.72
N GLY A 252 0.98 28.01 1.68
CA GLY A 252 0.33 29.17 1.06
C GLY A 252 0.00 30.26 2.09
N SER A 253 -0.69 31.30 1.63
CA SER A 253 -1.11 32.41 2.50
C SER A 253 -2.17 32.04 3.52
N TYR A 254 -2.96 31.01 3.26
CA TYR A 254 -4.11 30.60 4.09
C TYR A 254 -3.96 29.21 4.68
N PHE A 255 -3.28 28.31 3.97
CA PHE A 255 -3.15 26.91 4.36
C PHE A 255 -1.73 26.43 4.16
N GLU A 256 -1.36 25.43 4.95
CA GLU A 256 -0.20 24.58 4.74
C GLU A 256 -0.62 23.12 4.73
N GLY A 257 0.04 22.27 3.96
CA GLY A 257 -0.30 20.86 3.87
C GLY A 257 0.58 20.11 2.88
N ILE A 258 0.31 18.82 2.77
CA ILE A 258 1.04 17.93 1.87
C ILE A 258 0.25 17.80 0.57
N GLY A 259 0.97 17.87 -0.54
CA GLY A 259 0.48 17.55 -1.89
C GLY A 259 0.98 16.19 -2.35
N GLY A 260 1.53 16.14 -3.54
CA GLY A 260 2.09 14.93 -4.10
C GLY A 260 2.65 15.16 -5.49
N HIS A 261 3.42 14.19 -5.95
CA HIS A 261 4.02 14.23 -7.27
C HIS A 261 2.97 14.29 -8.38
N HIS A 262 1.86 13.58 -8.19
CA HIS A 262 0.79 13.43 -9.17
C HIS A 262 0.08 14.74 -9.51
N ILE A 263 -0.08 15.64 -8.52
CA ILE A 263 -0.83 16.89 -8.68
C ILE A 263 0.05 18.11 -8.97
N GLY A 264 1.38 17.95 -8.91
CA GLY A 264 2.33 19.01 -9.17
C GLY A 264 2.77 19.81 -7.94
N THR A 265 3.65 20.78 -8.17
CA THR A 265 4.21 21.65 -7.12
C THR A 265 3.19 22.70 -6.66
N ASP A 266 3.32 23.12 -5.40
CA ASP A 266 2.49 24.15 -4.76
C ASP A 266 0.98 23.81 -4.67
N MET A 267 0.64 22.53 -4.83
CA MET A 267 -0.72 22.02 -4.73
C MET A 267 -0.90 21.23 -3.43
N ILE A 268 -1.71 21.75 -2.51
CA ILE A 268 -2.09 21.07 -1.28
C ILE A 268 -3.29 20.15 -1.57
N TRP A 269 -3.14 18.86 -1.23
CA TRP A 269 -4.26 17.92 -1.36
C TRP A 269 -5.07 17.86 -0.06
N PRO A 270 -6.40 18.09 -0.10
CA PRO A 270 -7.22 18.18 1.11
C PRO A 270 -7.16 16.94 2.01
N MET A 271 -6.87 15.76 1.46
CA MET A 271 -6.72 14.53 2.23
C MET A 271 -5.62 14.63 3.28
N SER A 272 -4.55 15.36 3.03
CA SER A 272 -3.48 15.58 4.00
C SER A 272 -3.96 16.31 5.25
N LEU A 273 -4.86 17.30 5.08
CA LEU A 273 -5.46 18.04 6.19
C LEU A 273 -6.40 17.14 7.02
N ILE A 274 -7.19 16.31 6.34
CA ILE A 274 -8.08 15.33 6.97
C ILE A 274 -7.24 14.33 7.78
N MET A 275 -6.19 13.77 7.18
CA MET A 275 -5.31 12.82 7.89
C MET A 275 -4.58 13.47 9.05
N LYS A 276 -4.14 14.72 8.93
CA LYS A 276 -3.54 15.44 10.05
C LYS A 276 -4.49 15.56 11.22
N ALA A 277 -5.76 15.86 10.96
CA ALA A 277 -6.79 15.95 11.99
C ALA A 277 -7.10 14.58 12.62
N LEU A 278 -7.29 13.53 11.78
CA LEU A 278 -7.62 12.18 12.26
C LEU A 278 -6.49 11.50 13.05
N THR A 279 -5.25 11.97 12.89
CA THR A 279 -4.07 11.45 13.59
C THR A 279 -3.52 12.47 14.60
N ALA A 280 -4.28 13.51 14.93
CA ALA A 280 -3.90 14.44 16.00
C ALA A 280 -3.88 13.70 17.33
N GLN A 281 -2.89 14.04 18.14
CA GLN A 281 -2.87 13.72 19.57
C GLN A 281 -3.36 14.99 20.28
N ASP A 282 -4.35 14.85 21.12
CA ASP A 282 -4.91 15.96 21.94
C ASP A 282 -3.86 16.55 22.88
#